data_40a735fedc7eeff01f236ce57edc0a62
#
_entry.id   40a735fedc7eeff01f236ce57edc0a62
#
_cell.length_a   1.000
_cell.length_b   1.000
_cell.length_c   1.000
_cell.angle_alpha   90.00
_cell.angle_beta   90.00
_cell.angle_gamma   90.00
#
_symmetry.space_group_name_H-M   'P 1'
#
loop_
_entity.id
_entity.type
_entity.pdbx_description
1 polymer ?
#
loop_
_entity_poly.entity_id
_entity_poly.type
_entity_poly.pdbx_seq_one_letter_code
_entity_poly.pdbx_strand_id
1 'polypeptide(L)'
;VHLGILKFLQVSSNLTSIVQRVSYPVLAEIQDDKKRMVQGYRKVIKVTMFVTAVCMISLGAVSEPLIYTLIGTKWHEAATYLPLICISMSLYPLHAINLNILQVLGRSDIFLYLEILKKIVGIVPIVIGIFCGIYYMLLTSILAGVISLYLNTWYTGKTLNYSFWKQLRDIIPSYFTALVIAL
;
A
#
# COMPACT_ATOMS: atom_id res chain seq x y z
N VAL A 1 23.19 -9.95 -0.64
CA VAL A 1 22.44 -9.30 -1.73
C VAL A 1 20.94 -9.26 -1.44
N HIS A 2 20.31 -10.35 -0.99
CA HIS A 2 18.91 -10.34 -0.53
C HIS A 2 18.62 -9.29 0.54
N LEU A 3 19.58 -8.97 1.41
CA LEU A 3 19.43 -7.97 2.48
C LEU A 3 19.21 -6.53 1.96
N GLY A 4 19.78 -6.14 0.81
CA GLY A 4 19.62 -4.80 0.26
C GLY A 4 18.20 -4.55 -0.27
N ILE A 5 17.70 -5.45 -1.10
CA ILE A 5 16.33 -5.36 -1.68
C ILE A 5 15.27 -5.43 -0.58
N LEU A 6 15.46 -6.31 0.41
CA LEU A 6 14.55 -6.41 1.56
C LEU A 6 14.47 -5.10 2.37
N LYS A 7 15.57 -4.34 2.49
CA LYS A 7 15.56 -3.03 3.16
C LYS A 7 14.69 -1.99 2.42
N PHE A 8 14.69 -1.99 1.09
CA PHE A 8 13.80 -1.10 0.32
C PHE A 8 12.33 -1.48 0.47
N LEU A 9 12.01 -2.78 0.51
CA LEU A 9 10.65 -3.26 0.78
C LEU A 9 10.17 -2.85 2.19
N GLN A 10 11.06 -2.76 3.15
CA GLN A 10 10.76 -2.33 4.51
C GLN A 10 10.42 -0.84 4.62
N VAL A 11 10.80 0.02 3.67
CA VAL A 11 10.52 1.46 3.75
C VAL A 11 9.02 1.71 3.81
N SER A 12 8.23 1.14 2.89
CA SER A 12 6.78 1.31 2.89
C SER A 12 6.11 0.70 4.13
N SER A 13 6.56 -0.48 4.57
CA SER A 13 6.01 -1.13 5.76
C SER A 13 6.36 -0.38 7.05
N ASN A 14 7.57 0.18 7.15
CA ASN A 14 7.97 1.00 8.29
C ASN A 14 7.19 2.30 8.36
N LEU A 15 7.05 3.03 7.25
CA LEU A 15 6.21 4.23 7.17
C LEU A 15 4.77 3.90 7.60
N THR A 16 4.22 2.81 7.09
CA THR A 16 2.87 2.35 7.43
C THR A 16 2.73 2.03 8.91
N SER A 17 3.69 1.32 9.51
CA SER A 17 3.65 0.95 10.92
C SER A 17 3.74 2.17 11.84
N ILE A 18 4.55 3.17 11.48
CA ILE A 18 4.64 4.45 12.20
C ILE A 18 3.28 5.17 12.14
N VAL A 19 2.71 5.28 10.93
CA VAL A 19 1.41 5.93 10.74
C VAL A 19 0.31 5.22 11.52
N GLN A 20 0.28 3.89 11.52
CA GLN A 20 -0.70 3.12 12.29
C GLN A 20 -0.56 3.35 13.80
N ARG A 21 0.67 3.34 14.32
CA ARG A 21 0.93 3.57 15.76
C ARG A 21 0.48 4.96 16.22
N VAL A 22 0.60 5.97 15.36
CA VAL A 22 0.19 7.35 15.68
C VAL A 22 -1.29 7.56 15.42
N SER A 23 -1.83 7.04 14.33
CA SER A 23 -3.23 7.27 13.95
C SER A 23 -4.23 6.45 14.75
N TYR A 24 -3.84 5.25 15.20
CA TYR A 24 -4.74 4.37 15.96
C TYR A 24 -5.30 5.04 17.23
N PRO A 25 -4.47 5.55 18.17
CA PRO A 25 -4.97 6.17 19.38
C PRO A 25 -5.80 7.43 19.08
N VAL A 26 -5.39 8.25 18.12
CA VAL A 26 -6.13 9.46 17.72
C VAL A 26 -7.50 9.12 17.14
N LEU A 27 -7.59 8.10 16.31
CA LEU A 27 -8.87 7.66 15.74
C LEU A 27 -9.75 6.97 16.78
N ALA A 28 -9.15 6.26 17.75
CA ALA A 28 -9.88 5.63 18.85
C ALA A 28 -10.51 6.66 19.79
N GLU A 29 -9.83 7.78 20.06
CA GLU A 29 -10.35 8.86 20.91
C GLU A 29 -11.60 9.53 20.33
N ILE A 30 -11.72 9.60 19.00
CA ILE A 30 -12.84 10.24 18.29
C ILE A 30 -13.84 9.25 17.68
N GLN A 31 -13.79 7.98 18.10
CA GLN A 31 -14.61 6.92 17.49
C GLN A 31 -16.13 7.14 17.62
N ASP A 32 -16.56 7.84 18.67
CA ASP A 32 -17.97 8.12 18.95
C ASP A 32 -18.53 9.24 18.08
N ASP A 33 -17.67 10.15 17.57
CA ASP A 33 -18.08 11.19 16.63
C ASP A 33 -17.77 10.75 15.18
N LYS A 34 -18.76 10.17 14.51
CA LYS A 34 -18.64 9.65 13.15
C LYS A 34 -18.15 10.70 12.15
N LYS A 35 -18.53 11.98 12.30
CA LYS A 35 -18.09 13.04 11.36
C LYS A 35 -16.61 13.36 11.55
N ARG A 36 -16.18 13.55 12.79
CA ARG A 36 -14.77 13.79 13.11
C ARG A 36 -13.90 12.60 12.73
N MET A 37 -14.37 11.39 12.98
CA MET A 37 -13.65 10.17 12.62
C MET A 37 -13.44 10.06 11.11
N VAL A 38 -14.45 10.29 10.29
CA VAL A 38 -14.30 10.27 8.81
C VAL A 38 -13.33 11.35 8.35
N GLN A 39 -13.38 12.55 8.92
CA GLN A 39 -12.44 13.64 8.57
C GLN A 39 -10.99 13.28 8.97
N GLY A 40 -10.78 12.79 10.18
CA GLY A 40 -9.47 12.34 10.65
C GLY A 40 -8.91 11.21 9.80
N TYR A 41 -9.74 10.21 9.51
CA TYR A 41 -9.39 9.08 8.65
C TYR A 41 -8.99 9.51 7.24
N ARG A 42 -9.76 10.41 6.59
CA ARG A 42 -9.42 11.00 5.29
C ARG A 42 -8.10 11.75 5.33
N LYS A 43 -7.83 12.52 6.39
CA LYS A 43 -6.58 13.25 6.55
C LYS A 43 -5.38 12.30 6.66
N VAL A 44 -5.50 11.24 7.46
CA VAL A 44 -4.47 10.20 7.58
C VAL A 44 -4.19 9.55 6.22
N ILE A 45 -5.23 9.14 5.48
CA ILE A 45 -5.07 8.57 4.13
C ILE A 45 -4.32 9.55 3.21
N LYS A 46 -4.77 10.79 3.10
CA LYS A 46 -4.16 11.77 2.17
C LYS A 46 -2.69 12.01 2.48
N VAL A 47 -2.35 12.26 3.73
CA VAL A 47 -0.97 12.55 4.13
C VAL A 47 -0.07 11.33 3.92
N THR A 48 -0.51 10.16 4.36
CA THR A 48 0.28 8.94 4.23
C THR A 48 0.46 8.54 2.77
N MET A 49 -0.60 8.60 1.98
CA MET A 49 -0.53 8.24 0.57
C MET A 49 0.32 9.23 -0.23
N PHE A 50 0.30 10.54 0.13
CA PHE A 50 1.18 11.52 -0.48
C PHE A 50 2.65 11.20 -0.23
N VAL A 51 3.04 11.02 1.04
CA VAL A 51 4.43 10.71 1.40
C VAL A 51 4.89 9.40 0.76
N THR A 52 4.05 8.35 0.83
CA THR A 52 4.40 7.05 0.27
C THR A 52 4.48 7.08 -1.25
N ALA A 53 3.55 7.77 -1.92
CA ALA A 53 3.59 7.90 -3.38
C ALA A 53 4.86 8.62 -3.85
N VAL A 54 5.22 9.75 -3.21
CA VAL A 54 6.46 10.46 -3.53
C VAL A 54 7.68 9.56 -3.32
N CYS A 55 7.80 8.90 -2.17
CA CYS A 55 8.93 8.01 -1.89
C CYS A 55 9.02 6.83 -2.86
N MET A 56 7.90 6.14 -3.12
CA MET A 56 7.91 4.92 -3.93
C MET A 56 8.06 5.22 -5.42
N ILE A 57 7.41 6.27 -5.94
CA ILE A 57 7.52 6.63 -7.36
C ILE A 57 8.93 7.18 -7.65
N SER A 58 9.47 8.04 -6.79
CA SER A 58 10.85 8.53 -6.93
C SER A 58 11.87 7.38 -6.85
N LEU A 59 11.69 6.43 -5.93
CA LEU A 59 12.54 5.24 -5.84
C LEU A 59 12.44 4.37 -7.10
N GLY A 60 11.24 4.20 -7.64
CA GLY A 60 11.03 3.49 -8.89
C GLY A 60 11.67 4.16 -10.10
N ALA A 61 11.61 5.49 -10.17
CA ALA A 61 12.21 6.27 -11.25
C ALA A 61 13.74 6.18 -11.28
N VAL A 62 14.38 6.15 -10.10
CA VAL A 62 15.85 6.03 -9.98
C VAL A 62 16.32 4.58 -9.80
N SER A 63 15.47 3.59 -10.06
CA SER A 63 15.76 2.17 -9.80
C SER A 63 17.01 1.67 -10.52
N GLU A 64 17.17 2.02 -11.78
CA GLU A 64 18.28 1.56 -12.61
C GLU A 64 19.64 2.14 -12.15
N PRO A 65 19.85 3.47 -12.09
CA PRO A 65 21.10 4.02 -11.59
C PRO A 65 21.36 3.63 -10.14
N LEU A 66 20.34 3.51 -9.30
CA LEU A 66 20.47 3.09 -7.91
C LEU A 66 21.03 1.68 -7.79
N ILE A 67 20.46 0.71 -8.53
CA ILE A 67 20.91 -0.68 -8.49
C ILE A 67 22.34 -0.80 -9.05
N TYR A 68 22.66 -0.10 -10.14
CA TYR A 68 23.99 -0.20 -10.73
C TYR A 68 25.08 0.40 -9.84
N THR A 69 24.80 1.52 -9.17
CA THR A 69 25.77 2.14 -8.28
C THR A 69 25.95 1.42 -6.95
N LEU A 70 24.88 0.90 -6.35
CA LEU A 70 24.92 0.28 -5.02
C LEU A 70 25.25 -1.21 -5.04
N ILE A 71 24.81 -1.93 -6.07
CA ILE A 71 24.86 -3.41 -6.07
C ILE A 71 25.67 -3.92 -7.27
N GLY A 72 25.78 -3.13 -8.32
CA GLY A 72 26.55 -3.43 -9.53
C GLY A 72 25.71 -3.98 -10.69
N THR A 73 26.32 -3.96 -11.89
CA THR A 73 25.67 -4.29 -13.17
C THR A 73 25.17 -5.73 -13.29
N LYS A 74 25.70 -6.65 -12.49
CA LYS A 74 25.23 -8.05 -12.45
C LYS A 74 23.77 -8.21 -12.04
N TRP A 75 23.15 -7.14 -11.49
CA TRP A 75 21.80 -7.14 -10.96
C TRP A 75 20.81 -6.38 -11.85
N HIS A 76 21.05 -6.35 -13.13
CA HIS A 76 20.19 -5.71 -14.13
C HIS A 76 18.70 -6.14 -14.01
N GLU A 77 18.44 -7.43 -13.84
CA GLU A 77 17.07 -7.93 -13.66
C GLU A 77 16.37 -7.32 -12.44
N ALA A 78 17.11 -7.10 -11.33
CA ALA A 78 16.56 -6.46 -10.14
C ALA A 78 16.17 -5.00 -10.41
N ALA A 79 16.90 -4.29 -11.26
CA ALA A 79 16.55 -2.92 -11.67
C ALA A 79 15.22 -2.87 -12.43
N THR A 80 14.95 -3.88 -13.26
CA THR A 80 13.68 -4.01 -14.01
C THR A 80 12.49 -4.33 -13.09
N TYR A 81 12.71 -5.10 -12.03
CA TYR A 81 11.63 -5.48 -11.11
C TYR A 81 11.33 -4.43 -10.03
N LEU A 82 12.30 -3.59 -9.66
CA LEU A 82 12.15 -2.62 -8.59
C LEU A 82 11.00 -1.62 -8.81
N PRO A 83 10.77 -1.05 -10.02
CA PRO A 83 9.61 -0.18 -10.26
C PRO A 83 8.27 -0.87 -10.02
N LEU A 84 8.12 -2.14 -10.45
CA LEU A 84 6.89 -2.91 -10.22
C LEU A 84 6.64 -3.14 -8.73
N ILE A 85 7.70 -3.43 -7.98
CA ILE A 85 7.64 -3.57 -6.53
C ILE A 85 7.25 -2.25 -5.88
N CYS A 86 7.82 -1.12 -6.31
CA CYS A 86 7.49 0.21 -5.79
C CYS A 86 6.00 0.55 -6.02
N ILE A 87 5.46 0.27 -7.20
CA ILE A 87 4.04 0.46 -7.51
C ILE A 87 3.18 -0.40 -6.57
N SER A 88 3.49 -1.69 -6.43
CA SER A 88 2.76 -2.58 -5.53
C SER A 88 2.78 -2.09 -4.08
N MET A 89 3.96 -1.71 -3.59
CA MET A 89 4.16 -1.26 -2.21
C MET A 89 3.60 0.13 -1.94
N SER A 90 3.41 0.96 -2.95
CA SER A 90 2.79 2.28 -2.78
C SER A 90 1.35 2.23 -2.28
N LEU A 91 0.62 1.14 -2.57
CA LEU A 91 -0.75 0.91 -2.11
C LEU A 91 -0.83 0.32 -0.69
N TYR A 92 0.28 -0.21 -0.17
CA TYR A 92 0.31 -0.92 1.12
C TYR A 92 -0.21 -0.09 2.31
N PRO A 93 0.14 1.20 2.48
CA PRO A 93 -0.39 1.99 3.58
C PRO A 93 -1.91 2.14 3.56
N LEU A 94 -2.49 2.23 2.37
CA LEU A 94 -3.95 2.34 2.24
C LEU A 94 -4.66 1.08 2.72
N HIS A 95 -4.09 -0.11 2.42
CA HIS A 95 -4.58 -1.37 2.97
C HIS A 95 -4.55 -1.37 4.50
N ALA A 96 -3.41 -0.97 5.06
CA ALA A 96 -3.17 -1.00 6.48
C ALA A 96 -4.09 -0.01 7.24
N ILE A 97 -4.29 1.20 6.71
CA ILE A 97 -5.17 2.21 7.31
C ILE A 97 -6.64 1.76 7.26
N ASN A 98 -7.07 1.15 6.13
CA ASN A 98 -8.43 0.59 6.00
C ASN A 98 -8.70 -0.53 7.01
N LEU A 99 -7.71 -1.38 7.29
CA LEU A 99 -7.82 -2.42 8.30
C LEU A 99 -7.79 -1.88 9.72
N ASN A 100 -6.95 -0.87 9.95
CA ASN A 100 -6.79 -0.24 11.25
C ASN A 100 -8.11 0.38 11.75
N ILE A 101 -8.85 1.04 10.86
CA ILE A 101 -10.13 1.65 11.20
C ILE A 101 -11.19 0.60 11.58
N LEU A 102 -11.15 -0.62 11.02
CA LEU A 102 -12.04 -1.71 11.42
C LEU A 102 -11.75 -2.16 12.86
N GLN A 103 -10.47 -2.20 13.24
CA GLN A 103 -10.07 -2.52 14.62
C GLN A 103 -10.50 -1.42 15.61
N VAL A 104 -10.33 -0.14 15.24
CA VAL A 104 -10.83 1.01 16.06
C VAL A 104 -12.33 0.91 16.27
N LEU A 105 -13.09 0.47 15.27
CA LEU A 105 -14.55 0.28 15.36
C LEU A 105 -14.98 -1.01 16.06
N GLY A 106 -14.03 -1.78 16.61
CA GLY A 106 -14.32 -3.06 17.27
C GLY A 106 -14.76 -4.18 16.34
N ARG A 107 -14.61 -4.02 15.01
CA ARG A 107 -15.02 -5.01 14.00
C ARG A 107 -13.89 -5.98 13.65
N SER A 108 -13.36 -6.64 14.68
CA SER A 108 -12.29 -7.63 14.53
C SER A 108 -12.73 -8.88 13.72
N ASP A 109 -14.03 -9.18 13.70
CA ASP A 109 -14.66 -10.20 12.87
C ASP A 109 -14.40 -9.94 11.37
N ILE A 110 -14.69 -8.72 10.91
CA ILE A 110 -14.49 -8.31 9.51
C ILE A 110 -12.99 -8.24 9.19
N PHE A 111 -12.18 -7.73 10.13
CA PHE A 111 -10.73 -7.69 9.97
C PHE A 111 -10.16 -9.09 9.68
N LEU A 112 -10.50 -10.09 10.51
CA LEU A 112 -10.03 -11.46 10.33
C LEU A 112 -10.49 -12.06 9.00
N TYR A 113 -11.76 -11.87 8.64
CA TYR A 113 -12.33 -12.34 7.39
C TYR A 113 -11.57 -11.76 6.17
N LEU A 114 -11.31 -10.45 6.17
CA LEU A 114 -10.56 -9.79 5.11
C LEU A 114 -9.11 -10.27 5.02
N GLU A 115 -8.45 -10.51 6.16
CA GLU A 115 -7.09 -11.05 6.19
C GLU A 115 -7.03 -12.45 5.57
N ILE A 116 -8.00 -13.32 5.86
CA ILE A 116 -8.10 -14.67 5.27
C ILE A 116 -8.31 -14.55 3.75
N LEU A 117 -9.27 -13.73 3.30
CA LEU A 117 -9.52 -13.53 1.87
C LEU A 117 -8.28 -13.03 1.12
N LYS A 118 -7.56 -12.05 1.70
CA LYS A 118 -6.33 -11.54 1.09
C LYS A 118 -5.23 -12.60 1.00
N LYS A 119 -5.13 -13.51 1.98
CA LYS A 119 -4.20 -14.64 1.91
C LYS A 119 -4.53 -15.56 0.73
N ILE A 120 -5.81 -15.85 0.54
CA ILE A 120 -6.28 -16.67 -0.61
C ILE A 120 -5.96 -15.97 -1.94
N VAL A 121 -6.31 -14.69 -2.07
CA VAL A 121 -6.00 -13.90 -3.27
C VAL A 121 -4.49 -13.81 -3.51
N GLY A 122 -3.68 -13.72 -2.44
CA GLY A 122 -2.22 -13.67 -2.50
C GLY A 122 -1.54 -14.96 -2.96
N ILE A 123 -2.23 -16.10 -2.95
CA ILE A 123 -1.70 -17.37 -3.49
C ILE A 123 -1.62 -17.31 -5.02
N VAL A 124 -2.56 -16.63 -5.68
CA VAL A 124 -2.64 -16.58 -7.16
C VAL A 124 -1.36 -16.04 -7.80
N PRO A 125 -0.79 -14.90 -7.39
CA PRO A 125 0.50 -14.43 -7.92
C PRO A 125 1.64 -15.42 -7.73
N ILE A 126 1.68 -16.13 -6.60
CA ILE A 126 2.73 -17.12 -6.32
C ILE A 126 2.64 -18.29 -7.32
N VAL A 127 1.43 -18.82 -7.53
CA VAL A 127 1.21 -19.91 -8.49
C VAL A 127 1.58 -19.46 -9.91
N ILE A 128 1.17 -18.26 -10.33
CA ILE A 128 1.54 -17.72 -11.65
C ILE A 128 3.05 -17.54 -11.74
N GLY A 129 3.71 -17.10 -10.67
CA GLY A 129 5.16 -16.94 -10.63
C GLY A 129 5.92 -18.24 -10.84
N ILE A 130 5.42 -19.36 -10.32
CA ILE A 130 6.02 -20.68 -10.52
C ILE A 130 5.98 -21.11 -11.98
N PHE A 131 4.89 -20.85 -12.68
CA PHE A 131 4.70 -21.30 -14.08
C PHE A 131 5.18 -20.29 -15.13
N CYS A 132 5.05 -18.98 -14.85
CA CYS A 132 5.28 -17.91 -15.82
C CYS A 132 6.49 -17.00 -15.49
N GLY A 133 7.10 -17.18 -14.32
CA GLY A 133 8.26 -16.41 -13.89
C GLY A 133 7.94 -15.15 -13.05
N ILE A 134 9.00 -14.53 -12.55
CA ILE A 134 8.94 -13.43 -11.56
C ILE A 134 8.21 -12.20 -12.09
N TYR A 135 8.38 -11.86 -13.35
CA TYR A 135 7.74 -10.69 -13.96
C TYR A 135 6.22 -10.77 -13.89
N TYR A 136 5.64 -11.90 -14.28
CA TYR A 136 4.20 -12.13 -14.22
C TYR A 136 3.69 -12.25 -12.78
N MET A 137 4.51 -12.79 -11.86
CA MET A 137 4.21 -12.78 -10.43
C MET A 137 4.03 -11.35 -9.91
N LEU A 138 4.91 -10.43 -10.27
CA LEU A 138 4.82 -9.03 -9.83
C LEU A 138 3.62 -8.31 -10.44
N LEU A 139 3.35 -8.50 -11.73
CA LEU A 139 2.16 -7.92 -12.37
C LEU A 139 0.86 -8.42 -11.72
N THR A 140 0.76 -9.72 -11.49
CA THR A 140 -0.42 -10.30 -10.86
C THR A 140 -0.53 -9.95 -9.38
N SER A 141 0.59 -9.69 -8.68
CA SER A 141 0.56 -9.19 -7.31
C SER A 141 0.02 -7.75 -7.21
N ILE A 142 0.28 -6.90 -8.21
CA ILE A 142 -0.34 -5.56 -8.31
C ILE A 142 -1.86 -5.70 -8.46
N LEU A 143 -2.33 -6.58 -9.35
CA LEU A 143 -3.76 -6.85 -9.54
C LEU A 143 -4.40 -7.40 -8.26
N ALA A 144 -3.76 -8.37 -7.61
CA ALA A 144 -4.21 -8.92 -6.33
C ALA A 144 -4.27 -7.84 -5.24
N GLY A 145 -3.31 -6.90 -5.24
CA GLY A 145 -3.32 -5.72 -4.37
C GLY A 145 -4.54 -4.85 -4.61
N VAL A 146 -4.85 -4.51 -5.86
CA VAL A 146 -6.03 -3.69 -6.20
C VAL A 146 -7.34 -4.38 -5.79
N ILE A 147 -7.47 -5.70 -6.04
CA ILE A 147 -8.63 -6.49 -5.60
C ILE A 147 -8.77 -6.45 -4.08
N SER A 148 -7.67 -6.69 -3.37
CA SER A 148 -7.62 -6.64 -1.91
C SER A 148 -7.98 -5.26 -1.36
N LEU A 149 -7.53 -4.21 -2.04
CA LEU A 149 -7.88 -2.83 -1.70
C LEU A 149 -9.39 -2.58 -1.86
N TYR A 150 -9.96 -3.03 -2.97
CA TYR A 150 -11.41 -2.92 -3.19
C TYR A 150 -12.19 -3.62 -2.09
N LEU A 151 -11.80 -4.84 -1.70
CA LEU A 151 -12.43 -5.59 -0.61
C LEU A 151 -12.35 -4.83 0.72
N ASN A 152 -11.16 -4.37 1.11
CA ASN A 152 -10.98 -3.59 2.34
C ASN A 152 -11.85 -2.34 2.35
N THR A 153 -11.85 -1.60 1.24
CA THR A 153 -12.58 -0.34 1.11
C THR A 153 -14.09 -0.53 1.05
N TRP A 154 -14.56 -1.65 0.49
CA TRP A 154 -15.98 -1.98 0.48
C TRP A 154 -16.55 -2.04 1.91
N TYR A 155 -15.88 -2.77 2.79
CA TYR A 155 -16.33 -2.92 4.18
C TYR A 155 -16.19 -1.63 4.99
N THR A 156 -15.06 -0.95 4.90
CA THR A 156 -14.85 0.35 5.58
C THR A 156 -15.78 1.42 5.02
N GLY A 157 -15.99 1.44 3.72
CA GLY A 157 -16.88 2.38 3.04
C GLY A 157 -18.34 2.24 3.48
N LYS A 158 -18.81 1.01 3.68
CA LYS A 158 -20.16 0.73 4.19
C LYS A 158 -20.33 1.21 5.63
N THR A 159 -19.30 1.09 6.46
CA THR A 159 -19.34 1.49 7.87
C THR A 159 -19.23 3.00 8.05
N LEU A 160 -18.38 3.67 7.26
CA LEU A 160 -18.07 5.10 7.40
C LEU A 160 -18.74 6.01 6.37
N ASN A 161 -19.51 5.48 5.41
CA ASN A 161 -20.03 6.22 4.25
C ASN A 161 -18.91 6.90 3.41
N TYR A 162 -17.74 6.29 3.38
CA TYR A 162 -16.57 6.75 2.64
C TYR A 162 -16.16 5.69 1.61
N SER A 163 -16.85 5.70 0.47
CA SER A 163 -16.74 4.69 -0.59
C SER A 163 -15.35 4.64 -1.25
N PHE A 164 -15.06 3.54 -1.93
CA PHE A 164 -13.85 3.31 -2.72
C PHE A 164 -13.55 4.47 -3.68
N TRP A 165 -14.55 4.95 -4.43
CA TRP A 165 -14.38 6.07 -5.37
C TRP A 165 -13.99 7.37 -4.70
N LYS A 166 -14.50 7.63 -3.49
CA LYS A 166 -14.11 8.81 -2.71
C LYS A 166 -12.67 8.69 -2.22
N GLN A 167 -12.23 7.49 -1.79
CA GLN A 167 -10.84 7.25 -1.40
C GLN A 167 -9.92 7.42 -2.61
N LEU A 168 -10.26 6.83 -3.75
CA LEU A 168 -9.47 6.94 -4.97
C LEU A 168 -9.33 8.41 -5.41
N ARG A 169 -10.42 9.17 -5.41
CA ARG A 169 -10.40 10.62 -5.74
C ARG A 169 -9.51 11.42 -4.78
N ASP A 170 -9.45 11.06 -3.51
CA ASP A 170 -8.60 11.72 -2.51
C ASP A 170 -7.11 11.37 -2.69
N ILE A 171 -6.78 10.25 -3.33
CA ILE A 171 -5.40 9.74 -3.51
C ILE A 171 -4.81 10.12 -4.87
N ILE A 172 -5.61 10.18 -5.93
CA ILE A 172 -5.16 10.51 -7.30
C ILE A 172 -4.25 11.75 -7.35
N PRO A 173 -4.58 12.88 -6.69
CA PRO A 173 -3.71 14.06 -6.69
C PRO A 173 -2.30 13.77 -6.14
N SER A 174 -2.19 12.90 -5.12
CA SER A 174 -0.91 12.52 -4.52
C SER A 174 -0.03 11.75 -5.52
N TYR A 175 -0.61 10.84 -6.29
CA TYR A 175 0.12 10.11 -7.34
C TYR A 175 0.50 11.01 -8.51
N PHE A 176 -0.38 11.94 -8.88
CA PHE A 176 -0.07 12.90 -9.94
C PHE A 176 1.11 13.82 -9.54
N THR A 177 1.08 14.36 -8.33
CA THR A 177 2.21 15.20 -7.83
C THR A 177 3.50 14.38 -7.68
N ALA A 178 3.42 13.13 -7.23
CA ALA A 178 4.58 12.25 -7.14
C ALA A 178 5.18 11.95 -8.52
N LEU A 179 4.34 11.76 -9.54
CA LEU A 179 4.80 11.55 -10.92
C LEU A 179 5.51 12.78 -11.48
N VAL A 180 4.96 13.97 -11.23
CA VAL A 180 5.58 15.24 -11.66
C VAL A 180 6.95 15.47 -10.98
N ILE A 181 7.11 15.04 -9.72
CA ILE A 181 8.39 15.17 -8.99
C ILE A 181 9.43 14.18 -9.52
N ALA A 182 9.00 13.02 -10.03
CA ALA A 182 9.88 11.95 -10.49
C ALA A 182 10.34 12.09 -11.96
N LEU A 183 9.74 13.01 -12.71
CA LEU A 183 10.10 13.37 -14.09
C LEU A 183 11.21 14.43 -14.11
#